data_929212e7dbe90e572410b9835688276d
#
_entry.id   929212e7dbe90e572410b9835688276d
#
_cell.length_a   1.000
_cell.length_b   1.000
_cell.length_c   1.000
_cell.angle_alpha   90.00
_cell.angle_beta   90.00
_cell.angle_gamma   90.00
#
_symmetry.space_group_name_H-M   'P 1'
#
loop_
_entity.id
_entity.type
_entity.pdbx_description
1 polymer ?
#
loop_
_entity_poly.entity_id
_entity_poly.type
_entity_poly.pdbx_seq_one_letter_code
_entity_poly.pdbx_strand_id
1 'polypeptide(L)'
;MSKKFDIAIMNPPYDRNLHLKILEKVIPYAEETINISPISAFQYSFVSGNTKKIDNLINNSQLEIAELIDCDDSTKLFGLQSLGSDLAIMHFKDGKTDMNEIYKDIVPNYKLANKVLTKIRENLGKGIYPLREVLTSKGSETSLKFVDGLSLKNHGGHGFSAFSCVSRNYTTAINYEKVSTHIKYVNFKTKEERDNAWKSMTSKFMRWVQKDVTQGSPDYKILFLCKDYTKPWDNKRFCDYFKITGYISDTEAEPDSEWEEILNTMKKYE
;
A
#
# COMPACT_ATOMS: atom_id res chain seq x y z
N MET A 1 28.09 -14.92 -21.10
CA MET A 1 28.83 -15.90 -20.27
C MET A 1 28.04 -17.18 -20.30
N SER A 2 28.71 -18.35 -20.37
CA SER A 2 28.01 -19.63 -20.20
C SER A 2 27.54 -19.73 -18.75
N LYS A 3 26.27 -20.02 -18.53
CA LYS A 3 25.74 -20.29 -17.21
C LYS A 3 26.43 -21.51 -16.60
N LYS A 4 26.67 -21.48 -15.29
CA LYS A 4 27.46 -22.51 -14.60
C LYS A 4 26.59 -23.55 -13.91
N PHE A 5 25.32 -23.21 -13.70
CA PHE A 5 24.35 -24.03 -12.96
C PHE A 5 23.04 -24.10 -13.71
N ASP A 6 22.38 -25.23 -13.67
CA ASP A 6 21.06 -25.41 -14.25
C ASP A 6 20.02 -24.66 -13.41
N ILE A 7 20.07 -24.81 -12.08
CA ILE A 7 19.12 -24.19 -11.16
C ILE A 7 19.85 -23.62 -9.94
N ALA A 8 19.48 -22.43 -9.52
CA ALA A 8 19.81 -21.85 -8.23
C ALA A 8 18.55 -21.74 -7.36
N ILE A 9 18.59 -22.29 -6.14
CA ILE A 9 17.48 -22.16 -5.17
C ILE A 9 17.98 -21.34 -4.00
N MET A 10 17.22 -20.32 -3.58
CA MET A 10 17.70 -19.40 -2.57
C MET A 10 16.59 -18.79 -1.71
N ASN A 11 16.95 -18.54 -0.46
CA ASN A 11 16.19 -17.73 0.50
C ASN A 11 17.18 -16.73 1.13
N PRO A 12 17.46 -15.62 0.46
CA PRO A 12 18.47 -14.66 0.91
C PRO A 12 17.96 -13.83 2.10
N PRO A 13 18.86 -13.26 2.92
CA PRO A 13 18.45 -12.36 3.99
C PRO A 13 17.76 -11.12 3.48
N TYR A 14 16.69 -10.70 4.17
CA TYR A 14 15.78 -9.62 3.70
C TYR A 14 16.19 -8.21 4.14
N ASP A 15 17.32 -8.06 4.85
CA ASP A 15 17.74 -6.76 5.37
C ASP A 15 17.97 -5.75 4.24
N ARG A 16 17.30 -4.60 4.34
CA ARG A 16 17.48 -3.40 3.46
C ARG A 16 17.60 -3.70 1.97
N ASN A 17 16.78 -4.59 1.44
CA ASN A 17 16.82 -5.04 0.04
C ASN A 17 18.08 -5.82 -0.34
N LEU A 18 18.79 -6.41 0.62
CA LEU A 18 19.97 -7.23 0.34
C LEU A 18 19.61 -8.42 -0.55
N HIS A 19 18.42 -9.00 -0.37
CA HIS A 19 17.89 -10.08 -1.22
C HIS A 19 17.88 -9.69 -2.71
N LEU A 20 17.48 -8.48 -3.08
CA LEU A 20 17.48 -8.02 -4.47
C LEU A 20 18.91 -7.97 -5.04
N LYS A 21 19.86 -7.46 -4.26
CA LYS A 21 21.26 -7.37 -4.67
C LYS A 21 21.91 -8.76 -4.83
N ILE A 22 21.50 -9.73 -4.02
CA ILE A 22 21.96 -11.11 -4.14
C ILE A 22 21.38 -11.74 -5.40
N LEU A 23 20.08 -11.57 -5.63
CA LEU A 23 19.39 -12.02 -6.86
C LEU A 23 20.08 -11.50 -8.12
N GLU A 24 20.33 -10.19 -8.21
CA GLU A 24 21.03 -9.59 -9.35
C GLU A 24 22.39 -10.23 -9.65
N LYS A 25 23.06 -10.73 -8.61
CA LYS A 25 24.36 -11.40 -8.76
C LYS A 25 24.22 -12.88 -9.10
N VAL A 26 23.18 -13.56 -8.66
CA VAL A 26 23.02 -15.02 -8.83
C VAL A 26 22.39 -15.36 -10.17
N ILE A 27 21.37 -14.65 -10.58
CA ILE A 27 20.64 -14.89 -11.84
C ILE A 27 21.56 -15.08 -13.06
N PRO A 28 22.63 -14.31 -13.26
CA PRO A 28 23.52 -14.51 -14.41
C PRO A 28 24.30 -15.83 -14.42
N TYR A 29 24.33 -16.57 -13.31
CA TYR A 29 25.09 -17.81 -13.18
C TYR A 29 24.25 -19.08 -13.27
N ALA A 30 22.93 -18.97 -13.25
CA ALA A 30 22.02 -20.11 -13.34
C ALA A 30 21.07 -19.96 -14.53
N GLU A 31 20.65 -21.08 -15.13
CA GLU A 31 19.62 -21.05 -16.19
C GLU A 31 18.27 -20.67 -15.61
N GLU A 32 17.96 -21.19 -14.44
CA GLU A 32 16.79 -20.87 -13.67
C GLU A 32 17.15 -20.49 -12.21
N THR A 33 16.44 -19.51 -11.64
CA THR A 33 16.61 -19.16 -10.23
C THR A 33 15.26 -19.18 -9.54
N ILE A 34 15.14 -20.01 -8.50
CA ILE A 34 13.96 -20.06 -7.63
C ILE A 34 14.32 -19.32 -6.34
N ASN A 35 13.51 -18.34 -5.98
CA ASN A 35 13.79 -17.48 -4.85
C ASN A 35 12.55 -17.28 -3.98
N ILE A 36 12.73 -17.32 -2.66
CA ILE A 36 11.70 -16.90 -1.69
C ILE A 36 12.14 -15.59 -1.08
N SER A 37 11.38 -14.52 -1.31
CA SER A 37 11.68 -13.23 -0.70
C SER A 37 10.49 -12.28 -0.69
N PRO A 38 10.58 -11.15 0.06
CA PRO A 38 9.53 -10.15 0.12
C PRO A 38 9.23 -9.54 -1.25
N ILE A 39 7.94 -9.37 -1.54
CA ILE A 39 7.47 -8.72 -2.77
C ILE A 39 7.36 -7.19 -2.66
N SER A 40 7.75 -6.63 -1.53
CA SER A 40 7.56 -5.20 -1.22
C SER A 40 8.16 -4.25 -2.27
N ALA A 41 9.25 -4.63 -2.94
CA ALA A 41 9.85 -3.80 -3.99
C ALA A 41 8.96 -3.73 -5.24
N PHE A 42 8.31 -4.83 -5.59
CA PHE A 42 7.36 -4.92 -6.71
C PHE A 42 6.06 -4.20 -6.37
N GLN A 43 5.53 -4.41 -5.16
CA GLN A 43 4.36 -3.66 -4.65
C GLN A 43 4.65 -2.15 -4.64
N TYR A 44 5.82 -1.72 -4.15
CA TYR A 44 6.21 -0.33 -4.18
C TYR A 44 6.31 0.23 -5.61
N SER A 45 6.80 -0.55 -6.57
CA SER A 45 6.88 -0.12 -7.97
C SER A 45 5.50 0.10 -8.58
N PHE A 46 4.53 -0.74 -8.25
CA PHE A 46 3.14 -0.54 -8.64
C PHE A 46 2.59 0.80 -8.12
N VAL A 47 2.71 1.01 -6.81
CA VAL A 47 2.16 2.20 -6.14
C VAL A 47 2.85 3.49 -6.56
N SER A 48 4.17 3.48 -6.67
CA SER A 48 4.97 4.68 -6.96
C SER A 48 5.21 4.95 -8.45
N GLY A 49 5.05 3.93 -9.30
CA GLY A 49 5.49 3.96 -10.70
C GLY A 49 7.01 3.96 -10.86
N ASN A 50 7.76 3.63 -9.82
CA ASN A 50 9.23 3.69 -9.83
C ASN A 50 9.84 2.30 -9.68
N THR A 51 10.44 1.81 -10.75
CA THR A 51 11.04 0.47 -10.83
C THR A 51 12.54 0.44 -10.54
N LYS A 52 13.19 1.56 -10.28
CA LYS A 52 14.67 1.67 -10.13
C LYS A 52 15.31 0.60 -9.24
N LYS A 53 14.60 0.13 -8.22
CA LYS A 53 15.13 -0.90 -7.31
C LYS A 53 15.15 -2.29 -7.89
N ILE A 54 14.37 -2.53 -8.93
CA ILE A 54 14.19 -3.83 -9.58
C ILE A 54 14.52 -3.80 -11.07
N ASP A 55 14.97 -2.64 -11.61
CA ASP A 55 15.23 -2.47 -13.05
C ASP A 55 16.18 -3.53 -13.62
N ASN A 56 17.24 -3.84 -12.90
CA ASN A 56 18.21 -4.85 -13.35
C ASN A 56 17.57 -6.25 -13.40
N LEU A 57 16.73 -6.59 -12.44
CA LEU A 57 16.04 -7.87 -12.39
C LEU A 57 15.06 -7.99 -13.56
N ILE A 58 14.17 -7.02 -13.71
CA ILE A 58 13.07 -7.09 -14.70
C ILE A 58 13.55 -6.93 -16.16
N ASN A 59 14.66 -6.25 -16.38
CA ASN A 59 15.21 -6.05 -17.72
C ASN A 59 16.09 -7.20 -18.20
N ASN A 60 16.64 -7.98 -17.27
CA ASN A 60 17.61 -9.06 -17.59
C ASN A 60 17.10 -10.45 -17.25
N SER A 61 15.87 -10.56 -16.74
CA SER A 61 15.23 -11.86 -16.50
C SER A 61 13.72 -11.79 -16.67
N GLN A 62 13.12 -12.90 -17.08
CA GLN A 62 11.70 -13.13 -17.02
C GLN A 62 11.35 -13.64 -15.62
N LEU A 63 10.50 -12.91 -14.92
CA LEU A 63 9.97 -13.27 -13.61
C LEU A 63 8.59 -13.88 -13.74
N GLU A 64 8.35 -14.93 -13.00
CA GLU A 64 7.05 -15.55 -12.72
C GLU A 64 6.84 -15.62 -11.21
N ILE A 65 5.66 -15.32 -10.74
CA ILE A 65 5.23 -15.51 -9.35
C ILE A 65 4.56 -16.87 -9.26
N ALA A 66 5.26 -17.84 -8.69
CA ALA A 66 4.73 -19.19 -8.56
C ALA A 66 3.72 -19.29 -7.40
N GLU A 67 3.97 -18.55 -6.29
CA GLU A 67 3.10 -18.56 -5.12
C GLU A 67 3.27 -17.26 -4.32
N LEU A 68 2.18 -16.75 -3.78
CA LEU A 68 2.17 -15.69 -2.77
C LEU A 68 1.89 -16.31 -1.40
N ILE A 69 2.72 -15.95 -0.43
CA ILE A 69 2.59 -16.38 0.96
C ILE A 69 2.32 -15.13 1.78
N ASP A 70 1.17 -15.06 2.38
CA ASP A 70 0.76 -13.90 3.14
C ASP A 70 1.68 -13.66 4.34
N CYS A 71 1.69 -12.44 4.85
CA CYS A 71 2.60 -12.01 5.91
C CYS A 71 2.42 -12.82 7.21
N ASP A 72 1.19 -13.19 7.56
CA ASP A 72 0.89 -13.94 8.78
C ASP A 72 1.32 -15.39 8.66
N ASP A 73 1.09 -16.01 7.51
CA ASP A 73 1.52 -17.39 7.23
C ASP A 73 3.04 -17.46 7.06
N SER A 74 3.65 -16.48 6.41
CA SER A 74 5.10 -16.35 6.32
C SER A 74 5.75 -16.24 7.70
N THR A 75 5.16 -15.47 8.59
CA THR A 75 5.63 -15.29 9.96
C THR A 75 5.61 -16.61 10.73
N LYS A 76 4.53 -17.39 10.58
CA LYS A 76 4.42 -18.74 11.19
C LYS A 76 5.41 -19.72 10.58
N LEU A 77 5.49 -19.75 9.24
CA LEU A 77 6.33 -20.70 8.49
C LEU A 77 7.81 -20.57 8.86
N PHE A 78 8.30 -19.34 9.01
CA PHE A 78 9.69 -19.05 9.30
C PHE A 78 9.98 -18.80 10.79
N GLY A 79 8.97 -18.91 11.66
CA GLY A 79 9.13 -18.69 13.11
C GLY A 79 9.59 -17.28 13.46
N LEU A 80 9.20 -16.28 12.68
CA LEU A 80 9.58 -14.88 12.87
C LEU A 80 8.60 -14.16 13.80
N GLN A 81 9.05 -13.07 14.42
CA GLN A 81 8.16 -12.24 15.25
C GLN A 81 7.20 -11.41 14.40
N SER A 82 7.65 -10.92 13.24
CA SER A 82 6.85 -10.22 12.25
C SER A 82 7.60 -10.12 10.93
N LEU A 83 6.84 -10.12 9.83
CA LEU A 83 7.31 -9.70 8.52
C LEU A 83 6.57 -8.43 8.12
N GLY A 84 7.26 -7.52 7.48
CA GLY A 84 6.66 -6.25 7.01
C GLY A 84 6.02 -6.33 5.62
N SER A 85 6.01 -7.50 5.00
CA SER A 85 5.55 -7.73 3.63
C SER A 85 5.23 -9.19 3.41
N ASP A 86 4.30 -9.46 2.51
CA ASP A 86 4.08 -10.80 1.99
C ASP A 86 5.36 -11.31 1.31
N LEU A 87 5.56 -12.63 1.32
CA LEU A 87 6.60 -13.29 0.57
C LEU A 87 6.05 -13.85 -0.75
N ALA A 88 6.94 -14.07 -1.69
CA ALA A 88 6.62 -14.80 -2.90
C ALA A 88 7.69 -15.86 -3.20
N ILE A 89 7.25 -16.98 -3.74
CA ILE A 89 8.11 -17.89 -4.49
C ILE A 89 8.19 -17.34 -5.91
N MET A 90 9.36 -16.85 -6.26
CA MET A 90 9.64 -16.21 -7.53
C MET A 90 10.55 -17.09 -8.38
N HIS A 91 10.21 -17.24 -9.64
CA HIS A 91 10.99 -17.99 -10.61
C HIS A 91 11.52 -17.03 -11.67
N PHE A 92 12.84 -17.00 -11.84
CA PHE A 92 13.54 -16.18 -12.83
C PHE A 92 14.17 -17.07 -13.89
N LYS A 93 13.96 -16.71 -15.15
CA LYS A 93 14.55 -17.32 -16.34
C LYS A 93 15.18 -16.25 -17.21
N ASP A 94 15.88 -16.66 -18.27
CA ASP A 94 16.34 -15.72 -19.28
C ASP A 94 15.16 -15.01 -19.96
N GLY A 95 15.29 -13.71 -20.14
CA GLY A 95 14.26 -12.92 -20.79
C GLY A 95 14.08 -11.53 -20.20
N LYS A 96 12.88 -11.01 -20.34
CA LYS A 96 12.47 -9.73 -19.81
C LYS A 96 11.09 -9.86 -19.15
N THR A 97 10.91 -9.23 -18.01
CA THR A 97 9.66 -9.27 -17.25
C THR A 97 8.65 -8.25 -17.79
N ASP A 98 7.42 -8.70 -18.04
CA ASP A 98 6.28 -7.79 -18.17
C ASP A 98 5.71 -7.47 -16.78
N MET A 99 5.93 -6.26 -16.32
CA MET A 99 5.47 -5.83 -15.00
C MET A 99 3.94 -5.79 -14.86
N ASN A 100 3.19 -5.66 -15.97
CA ASN A 100 1.73 -5.71 -15.88
C ASN A 100 1.23 -7.11 -15.52
N GLU A 101 1.89 -8.15 -16.04
CA GLU A 101 1.56 -9.52 -15.66
C GLU A 101 1.90 -9.76 -14.18
N ILE A 102 3.07 -9.33 -13.73
CA ILE A 102 3.45 -9.44 -12.32
C ILE A 102 2.45 -8.70 -11.41
N TYR A 103 2.02 -7.50 -11.80
CA TYR A 103 1.04 -6.76 -11.00
C TYR A 103 -0.32 -7.45 -10.91
N LYS A 104 -0.76 -8.17 -11.94
CA LYS A 104 -1.99 -8.98 -11.88
C LYS A 104 -1.90 -10.07 -10.82
N ASP A 105 -0.72 -10.65 -10.65
CA ASP A 105 -0.50 -11.73 -9.67
C ASP A 105 -0.41 -11.20 -8.24
N ILE A 106 0.24 -10.05 -8.03
CA ILE A 106 0.54 -9.54 -6.69
C ILE A 106 -0.43 -8.47 -6.17
N VAL A 107 -1.30 -7.92 -7.01
CA VAL A 107 -2.24 -6.85 -6.64
C VAL A 107 -3.66 -7.37 -6.68
N PRO A 108 -4.34 -7.50 -5.56
CA PRO A 108 -5.75 -7.87 -5.54
C PRO A 108 -6.58 -6.92 -6.41
N ASN A 109 -7.48 -7.48 -7.21
CA ASN A 109 -8.34 -6.70 -8.11
C ASN A 109 -7.55 -5.68 -8.96
N TYR A 110 -6.43 -6.11 -9.56
CA TYR A 110 -5.47 -5.27 -10.27
C TYR A 110 -6.11 -4.23 -11.18
N LYS A 111 -7.12 -4.61 -12.00
CA LYS A 111 -7.78 -3.71 -12.94
C LYS A 111 -8.41 -2.51 -12.20
N LEU A 112 -9.14 -2.80 -11.14
CA LEU A 112 -9.82 -1.80 -10.33
C LEU A 112 -8.82 -0.95 -9.53
N ALA A 113 -7.85 -1.59 -8.89
CA ALA A 113 -6.78 -0.91 -8.15
C ALA A 113 -6.00 0.04 -9.07
N ASN A 114 -5.63 -0.39 -10.27
CA ASN A 114 -4.91 0.43 -11.25
C ASN A 114 -5.76 1.59 -11.79
N LYS A 115 -7.06 1.37 -12.05
CA LYS A 115 -8.03 2.43 -12.42
C LYS A 115 -8.04 3.55 -11.37
N VAL A 116 -8.20 3.18 -10.10
CA VAL A 116 -8.26 4.13 -8.99
C VAL A 116 -6.92 4.83 -8.78
N LEU A 117 -5.82 4.07 -8.80
CA LEU A 117 -4.47 4.61 -8.65
C LEU A 117 -4.12 5.63 -9.75
N THR A 118 -4.48 5.32 -10.99
CA THR A 118 -4.30 6.24 -12.13
C THR A 118 -5.07 7.52 -11.89
N LYS A 119 -6.34 7.42 -11.50
CA LYS A 119 -7.15 8.60 -11.23
C LYS A 119 -6.67 9.41 -10.03
N ILE A 120 -6.15 8.78 -8.99
CA ILE A 120 -5.48 9.48 -7.89
C ILE A 120 -4.32 10.31 -8.45
N ARG A 121 -3.42 9.70 -9.22
CA ARG A 121 -2.25 10.40 -9.79
C ARG A 121 -2.62 11.59 -10.67
N GLU A 122 -3.63 11.45 -11.50
CA GLU A 122 -4.13 12.51 -12.39
C GLU A 122 -4.74 13.70 -11.64
N ASN A 123 -5.27 13.49 -10.45
CA ASN A 123 -6.01 14.47 -9.67
C ASN A 123 -5.25 15.03 -8.46
N LEU A 124 -4.06 14.51 -8.18
CA LEU A 124 -3.20 15.08 -7.13
C LEU A 124 -2.93 16.57 -7.40
N GLY A 125 -3.18 17.39 -6.40
CA GLY A 125 -3.06 18.86 -6.50
C GLY A 125 -4.25 19.58 -7.14
N LYS A 126 -5.22 18.88 -7.74
CA LYS A 126 -6.38 19.49 -8.43
C LYS A 126 -7.67 19.44 -7.61
N GLY A 127 -7.92 18.39 -6.89
CA GLY A 127 -9.13 18.19 -6.07
C GLY A 127 -8.87 17.30 -4.87
N ILE A 128 -7.75 16.60 -4.92
CA ILE A 128 -7.20 15.81 -3.83
C ILE A 128 -5.74 16.20 -3.61
N TYR A 129 -5.28 16.11 -2.38
CA TYR A 129 -3.92 16.48 -2.00
C TYR A 129 -3.19 15.26 -1.47
N PRO A 130 -1.93 15.02 -1.91
CA PRO A 130 -1.14 13.95 -1.32
C PRO A 130 -1.01 14.19 0.18
N LEU A 131 -1.24 13.14 0.96
CA LEU A 131 -1.18 13.24 2.42
C LEU A 131 0.17 13.79 2.89
N ARG A 132 1.24 13.47 2.19
CA ARG A 132 2.58 13.97 2.46
C ARG A 132 2.68 15.51 2.47
N GLU A 133 1.94 16.19 1.61
CA GLU A 133 2.01 17.65 1.47
C GLU A 133 1.21 18.39 2.54
N VAL A 134 0.19 17.74 3.08
CA VAL A 134 -0.71 18.35 4.07
C VAL A 134 -0.41 17.94 5.50
N LEU A 135 0.39 16.89 5.69
CA LEU A 135 0.78 16.43 7.01
C LEU A 135 1.83 17.35 7.64
N THR A 136 1.53 17.83 8.82
CA THR A 136 2.46 18.55 9.68
C THR A 136 3.08 17.59 10.69
N SER A 137 4.40 17.66 10.86
CA SER A 137 5.11 16.95 11.93
C SER A 137 5.53 17.94 12.98
N LYS A 138 5.32 17.60 14.24
CA LYS A 138 5.93 18.34 15.33
C LYS A 138 7.36 17.80 15.55
N GLY A 139 8.29 18.70 15.84
CA GLY A 139 9.67 18.38 16.18
C GLY A 139 9.80 17.63 17.52
N SER A 140 10.88 17.87 18.26
CA SER A 140 11.19 17.19 19.53
C SER A 140 10.25 17.52 20.69
N GLU A 141 9.38 18.49 20.57
CA GLU A 141 8.46 18.88 21.62
C GLU A 141 7.35 17.85 21.82
N THR A 142 7.07 17.56 23.08
CA THR A 142 6.12 16.53 23.49
C THR A 142 4.71 17.04 23.76
N SER A 143 4.49 18.35 23.77
CA SER A 143 3.18 18.95 24.04
C SER A 143 2.71 19.81 22.88
N LEU A 144 1.54 19.51 22.38
CA LEU A 144 0.81 20.30 21.42
C LEU A 144 -0.61 20.43 21.93
N LYS A 145 -1.06 21.64 22.19
CA LYS A 145 -2.51 21.86 22.33
C LYS A 145 -3.13 21.76 20.95
N PHE A 146 -4.04 20.87 20.83
CA PHE A 146 -4.53 20.38 19.60
C PHE A 146 -6.04 20.47 19.64
N VAL A 147 -6.56 21.51 19.10
CA VAL A 147 -7.98 21.78 19.22
C VAL A 147 -8.75 21.31 18.01
N ASP A 148 -8.20 21.49 16.82
CA ASP A 148 -8.93 21.29 15.56
C ASP A 148 -8.09 20.57 14.51
N GLY A 149 -7.64 19.38 14.82
CA GLY A 149 -6.84 18.59 13.88
C GLY A 149 -7.22 17.12 13.81
N LEU A 150 -6.90 16.50 12.72
CA LEU A 150 -6.88 15.06 12.58
C LEU A 150 -5.52 14.54 13.02
N SER A 151 -5.49 13.74 14.08
CA SER A 151 -4.25 13.14 14.56
C SER A 151 -4.04 11.78 13.96
N LEU A 152 -2.85 11.57 13.45
CA LEU A 152 -2.41 10.32 12.87
C LEU A 152 -1.25 9.80 13.73
N LYS A 153 -1.49 8.74 14.47
CA LYS A 153 -0.49 8.16 15.37
C LYS A 153 0.48 7.27 14.60
N ASN A 154 1.76 7.45 14.86
CA ASN A 154 2.80 6.55 14.36
C ASN A 154 2.96 5.36 15.31
N HIS A 155 2.90 4.15 14.80
CA HIS A 155 3.16 2.93 15.55
C HIS A 155 4.65 2.59 15.51
N GLY A 156 5.32 2.87 16.62
CA GLY A 156 6.67 2.36 16.84
C GLY A 156 7.71 2.66 15.75
N GLY A 157 7.58 3.80 15.05
CA GLY A 157 8.47 4.15 13.95
C GLY A 157 8.09 3.57 12.58
N HIS A 158 7.02 2.81 12.50
CA HIS A 158 6.61 2.09 11.28
C HIS A 158 5.55 2.80 10.43
N GLY A 159 5.27 4.06 10.67
CA GLY A 159 4.29 4.83 9.90
C GLY A 159 3.08 5.28 10.72
N PHE A 160 2.08 5.87 10.07
CA PHE A 160 0.92 6.42 10.76
C PHE A 160 -0.14 5.38 10.99
N SER A 161 -0.66 5.30 12.20
CA SER A 161 -1.62 4.28 12.52
C SER A 161 -2.99 4.47 11.87
N ALA A 162 -3.40 5.68 11.55
CA ALA A 162 -4.64 5.90 10.79
C ALA A 162 -4.52 5.45 9.34
N PHE A 163 -3.30 5.47 8.80
CA PHE A 163 -2.97 5.04 7.45
C PHE A 163 -1.86 4.01 7.46
N SER A 164 -1.50 3.53 8.62
CA SER A 164 -0.45 2.57 8.75
C SER A 164 -0.87 1.25 8.17
N CYS A 165 -0.03 0.78 7.41
CA CYS A 165 -0.13 -0.45 6.74
C CYS A 165 0.73 -1.51 7.37
N VAL A 166 1.59 -1.16 8.27
CA VAL A 166 2.47 -2.10 8.96
C VAL A 166 1.66 -3.05 9.82
N SER A 167 0.61 -2.54 10.47
CA SER A 167 -0.31 -3.38 11.24
C SER A 167 -1.58 -3.76 10.50
N ARG A 168 -1.79 -3.23 9.27
CA ARG A 168 -3.05 -3.33 8.52
C ARG A 168 -4.29 -2.88 9.30
N ASN A 169 -4.09 -2.15 10.37
CA ASN A 169 -5.13 -1.64 11.25
C ASN A 169 -5.30 -0.14 11.08
N TYR A 170 -6.53 0.32 11.25
CA TYR A 170 -6.87 1.74 11.29
C TYR A 170 -7.03 2.17 12.71
N THR A 171 -6.46 3.30 13.03
CA THR A 171 -6.70 3.94 14.31
C THR A 171 -7.73 5.04 14.17
N THR A 172 -8.40 5.31 15.27
CA THR A 172 -9.35 6.41 15.39
C THR A 172 -8.62 7.75 15.36
N ALA A 173 -9.23 8.77 14.78
CA ALA A 173 -8.84 10.16 15.00
C ALA A 173 -9.03 10.47 16.48
N ILE A 174 -8.07 11.13 17.07
CA ILE A 174 -8.07 11.42 18.48
C ILE A 174 -7.69 12.88 18.65
N ASN A 175 -8.38 13.56 19.52
CA ASN A 175 -7.92 14.84 20.03
C ASN A 175 -6.90 14.57 21.12
N TYR A 176 -5.67 14.95 20.90
CA TYR A 176 -4.64 14.87 21.91
C TYR A 176 -4.36 16.24 22.51
N GLU A 177 -4.33 16.32 23.80
CA GLU A 177 -3.75 17.47 24.47
C GLU A 177 -2.23 17.49 24.37
N LYS A 178 -1.64 16.30 24.26
CA LYS A 178 -0.20 16.10 24.09
C LYS A 178 0.09 15.16 22.94
N VAL A 179 1.02 15.55 22.09
CA VAL A 179 1.38 14.81 20.86
C VAL A 179 2.86 14.53 20.89
N SER A 180 3.25 13.26 20.75
CA SER A 180 4.65 12.88 20.65
C SER A 180 5.26 13.27 19.31
N THR A 181 6.57 13.20 19.21
CA THR A 181 7.32 13.43 17.95
C THR A 181 6.90 12.49 16.80
N HIS A 182 6.29 11.36 17.15
CA HIS A 182 5.85 10.34 16.20
C HIS A 182 4.41 10.55 15.71
N ILE A 183 3.78 11.67 16.06
CA ILE A 183 2.45 12.01 15.57
C ILE A 183 2.57 13.03 14.46
N LYS A 184 1.84 12.79 13.38
CA LYS A 184 1.60 13.76 12.33
C LYS A 184 0.13 14.13 12.31
N TYR A 185 -0.17 15.33 11.90
CA TYR A 185 -1.53 15.87 11.96
C TYR A 185 -1.82 16.77 10.77
N VAL A 186 -3.10 16.95 10.51
CA VAL A 186 -3.62 17.93 9.57
C VAL A 186 -4.52 18.90 10.33
N ASN A 187 -4.33 20.18 10.10
CA ASN A 187 -5.17 21.21 10.68
C ASN A 187 -6.39 21.48 9.78
N PHE A 188 -7.56 21.56 10.38
CA PHE A 188 -8.80 21.97 9.75
C PHE A 188 -9.28 23.28 10.35
N LYS A 189 -10.10 24.03 9.60
CA LYS A 189 -10.63 25.34 10.06
C LYS A 189 -11.66 25.17 11.15
N THR A 190 -12.45 24.08 11.09
CA THR A 190 -13.51 23.80 12.06
C THR A 190 -13.45 22.36 12.54
N LYS A 191 -14.06 22.12 13.72
CA LYS A 191 -14.24 20.77 14.26
C LYS A 191 -15.06 19.89 13.31
N GLU A 192 -16.07 20.48 12.69
CA GLU A 192 -16.93 19.77 11.75
C GLU A 192 -16.15 19.28 10.51
N GLU A 193 -15.32 20.13 9.90
CA GLU A 193 -14.45 19.72 8.80
C GLU A 193 -13.52 18.57 9.20
N ARG A 194 -12.95 18.64 10.40
CA ARG A 194 -12.12 17.55 10.95
C ARG A 194 -12.90 16.23 11.07
N ASP A 195 -14.08 16.29 11.67
CA ASP A 195 -14.91 15.12 11.92
C ASP A 195 -15.40 14.51 10.57
N ASN A 196 -15.71 15.35 9.60
CA ASN A 196 -16.06 14.95 8.24
C ASN A 196 -14.86 14.30 7.52
N ALA A 197 -13.66 14.88 7.64
CA ALA A 197 -12.45 14.27 7.10
C ALA A 197 -12.21 12.89 7.71
N TRP A 198 -12.38 12.78 9.03
CA TRP A 198 -12.25 11.49 9.70
C TRP A 198 -13.23 10.44 9.18
N LYS A 199 -14.52 10.77 9.08
CA LYS A 199 -15.54 9.88 8.50
C LYS A 199 -15.15 9.43 7.09
N SER A 200 -14.62 10.36 6.29
CA SER A 200 -14.17 10.08 4.93
C SER A 200 -13.02 9.07 4.91
N MET A 201 -12.02 9.29 5.77
CA MET A 201 -10.81 8.48 5.83
C MET A 201 -11.03 7.08 6.42
N THR A 202 -12.07 6.92 7.22
CA THR A 202 -12.50 5.63 7.77
C THR A 202 -13.58 4.94 6.93
N SER A 203 -13.98 5.52 5.81
CA SER A 203 -14.92 4.88 4.87
C SER A 203 -14.36 3.57 4.31
N LYS A 204 -15.24 2.66 3.89
CA LYS A 204 -14.82 1.39 3.29
C LYS A 204 -13.96 1.60 2.05
N PHE A 205 -14.32 2.59 1.20
CA PHE A 205 -13.53 2.93 0.02
C PHE A 205 -12.10 3.34 0.39
N MET A 206 -11.91 4.26 1.33
CA MET A 206 -10.57 4.71 1.72
C MET A 206 -9.77 3.61 2.42
N ARG A 207 -10.42 2.76 3.18
CA ARG A 207 -9.80 1.58 3.78
C ARG A 207 -9.33 0.59 2.73
N TRP A 208 -10.15 0.37 1.69
CA TRP A 208 -9.76 -0.43 0.55
C TRP A 208 -8.60 0.19 -0.23
N VAL A 209 -8.66 1.50 -0.52
CA VAL A 209 -7.53 2.21 -1.16
C VAL A 209 -6.24 2.00 -0.40
N GLN A 210 -6.27 2.10 0.91
CA GLN A 210 -5.08 1.91 1.72
C GLN A 210 -4.56 0.47 1.67
N LYS A 211 -5.44 -0.51 1.71
CA LYS A 211 -5.03 -1.93 1.77
C LYS A 211 -4.62 -2.47 0.42
N ASP A 212 -5.46 -2.27 -0.59
CA ASP A 212 -5.30 -2.93 -1.88
C ASP A 212 -4.67 -2.01 -2.94
N VAL A 213 -5.07 -0.74 -3.02
CA VAL A 213 -4.49 0.18 -4.01
C VAL A 213 -3.07 0.58 -3.63
N THR A 214 -2.80 0.84 -2.35
CA THR A 214 -1.46 1.16 -1.87
C THR A 214 -0.68 -0.05 -1.37
N GLN A 215 -1.24 -1.25 -1.51
CA GLN A 215 -0.62 -2.52 -1.11
C GLN A 215 -0.18 -2.54 0.35
N GLY A 216 -0.99 -1.94 1.21
CA GLY A 216 -0.62 -1.82 2.61
C GLY A 216 0.62 -0.95 2.86
N SER A 217 1.24 -0.39 1.85
CA SER A 217 2.39 0.50 2.01
C SER A 217 1.91 1.92 2.36
N PRO A 218 2.51 2.58 3.35
CA PRO A 218 2.21 3.97 3.64
C PRO A 218 2.89 4.90 2.62
N ASP A 219 2.58 4.75 1.34
CA ASP A 219 3.03 5.76 0.38
C ASP A 219 2.17 7.01 0.48
N TYR A 220 2.61 7.91 1.35
CA TYR A 220 1.95 9.20 1.59
C TYR A 220 1.90 10.11 0.36
N LYS A 221 2.54 9.75 -0.74
CA LYS A 221 2.40 10.45 -2.02
C LYS A 221 1.10 10.07 -2.73
N ILE A 222 0.60 8.87 -2.49
CA ILE A 222 -0.61 8.33 -3.11
C ILE A 222 -1.81 8.44 -2.18
N LEU A 223 -1.63 8.22 -0.88
CA LEU A 223 -2.68 8.51 0.09
C LEU A 223 -3.02 10.01 0.07
N PHE A 224 -4.29 10.32 0.08
CA PHE A 224 -4.77 11.67 -0.18
C PHE A 224 -5.82 12.14 0.81
N LEU A 225 -5.96 13.46 0.90
CA LEU A 225 -7.12 14.14 1.46
C LEU A 225 -7.87 14.89 0.37
N CYS A 226 -9.18 14.97 0.50
CA CYS A 226 -10.00 15.78 -0.37
C CYS A 226 -9.86 17.28 -0.03
N LYS A 227 -10.12 18.13 -1.00
CA LYS A 227 -9.98 19.59 -0.83
C LYS A 227 -11.00 20.18 0.13
N ASP A 228 -12.19 19.60 0.18
CA ASP A 228 -13.34 20.15 0.89
C ASP A 228 -13.95 19.09 1.81
N TYR A 229 -14.08 19.43 3.07
CA TYR A 229 -14.70 18.64 4.12
C TYR A 229 -15.87 19.36 4.80
N THR A 230 -16.51 20.32 4.15
CA THR A 230 -17.78 20.87 4.62
C THR A 230 -18.85 19.79 4.75
N LYS A 231 -18.72 18.71 3.98
CA LYS A 231 -19.47 17.45 4.10
C LYS A 231 -18.50 16.28 4.04
N PRO A 232 -18.82 15.15 4.68
CA PRO A 232 -17.99 13.96 4.55
C PRO A 232 -17.96 13.46 3.10
N TRP A 233 -16.83 12.91 2.72
CA TRP A 233 -16.73 12.08 1.54
C TRP A 233 -17.05 10.64 1.97
N ASP A 234 -18.32 10.30 1.84
CA ASP A 234 -18.81 8.96 2.09
C ASP A 234 -18.46 8.01 0.91
N ASN A 235 -18.78 6.73 1.06
CA ASN A 235 -18.52 5.74 0.03
C ASN A 235 -19.20 6.09 -1.30
N LYS A 236 -20.44 6.58 -1.25
CA LYS A 236 -21.16 6.99 -2.46
C LYS A 236 -20.42 8.09 -3.21
N ARG A 237 -20.02 9.15 -2.50
CA ARG A 237 -19.30 10.29 -3.11
C ARG A 237 -17.94 9.86 -3.68
N PHE A 238 -17.25 8.92 -3.03
CA PHE A 238 -16.03 8.33 -3.58
C PHE A 238 -16.33 7.50 -4.83
N CYS A 239 -17.37 6.67 -4.82
CA CYS A 239 -17.77 5.89 -5.99
C CYS A 239 -18.09 6.79 -7.17
N ASP A 240 -18.88 7.83 -6.97
CA ASP A 240 -19.22 8.82 -8.00
C ASP A 240 -17.94 9.50 -8.56
N TYR A 241 -17.04 9.94 -7.68
CA TYR A 241 -15.81 10.62 -8.08
C TYR A 241 -14.85 9.71 -8.84
N PHE A 242 -14.65 8.48 -8.36
CA PHE A 242 -13.76 7.50 -8.98
C PHE A 242 -14.45 6.70 -10.09
N LYS A 243 -15.74 6.94 -10.34
CA LYS A 243 -16.56 6.21 -11.31
C LYS A 243 -16.58 4.71 -11.04
N ILE A 244 -16.75 4.34 -9.77
CA ILE A 244 -16.94 2.96 -9.33
C ILE A 244 -18.39 2.57 -9.61
N THR A 245 -18.58 1.45 -10.30
CA THR A 245 -19.91 0.98 -10.68
C THR A 245 -20.59 0.20 -9.56
N GLY A 246 -21.92 0.18 -9.57
CA GLY A 246 -22.74 -0.72 -8.76
C GLY A 246 -22.92 -0.36 -7.30
N TYR A 247 -22.68 0.89 -6.90
CA TYR A 247 -22.94 1.33 -5.53
C TYR A 247 -24.45 1.39 -5.23
N ILE A 248 -24.93 0.59 -4.30
CA ILE A 248 -26.29 0.66 -3.74
C ILE A 248 -26.24 1.29 -2.34
N SER A 249 -25.44 0.71 -1.46
CA SER A 249 -25.23 1.18 -0.09
C SER A 249 -23.82 0.82 0.42
N ASP A 250 -23.51 1.17 1.65
CA ASP A 250 -22.23 0.83 2.28
C ASP A 250 -22.05 -0.69 2.54
N THR A 251 -23.12 -1.47 2.37
CA THR A 251 -23.14 -2.91 2.59
C THR A 251 -23.69 -3.71 1.41
N GLU A 252 -24.23 -3.04 0.39
CA GLU A 252 -24.89 -3.66 -0.75
C GLU A 252 -24.34 -3.09 -2.06
N ALA A 253 -24.23 -3.93 -3.08
CA ALA A 253 -23.78 -3.59 -4.41
C ALA A 253 -24.61 -4.30 -5.47
N GLU A 254 -24.58 -3.76 -6.68
CA GLU A 254 -25.07 -4.50 -7.86
C GLU A 254 -24.15 -5.72 -8.09
N PRO A 255 -24.71 -6.88 -8.48
CA PRO A 255 -23.91 -8.05 -8.81
C PRO A 255 -22.86 -7.76 -9.90
N ASP A 256 -21.74 -8.42 -9.81
CA ASP A 256 -20.61 -8.32 -10.75
C ASP A 256 -20.07 -6.89 -10.96
N SER A 257 -20.24 -6.02 -9.95
CA SER A 257 -19.83 -4.62 -10.01
C SER A 257 -18.51 -4.36 -9.26
N GLU A 258 -17.88 -3.22 -9.59
CA GLU A 258 -16.64 -2.80 -8.93
C GLU A 258 -16.84 -2.53 -7.42
N TRP A 259 -18.03 -2.07 -7.01
CA TRP A 259 -18.33 -1.88 -5.59
C TRP A 259 -18.49 -3.22 -4.87
N GLU A 260 -19.06 -4.23 -5.51
CA GLU A 260 -19.11 -5.57 -4.96
C GLU A 260 -17.72 -6.16 -4.75
N GLU A 261 -16.79 -5.97 -5.70
CA GLU A 261 -15.39 -6.38 -5.55
C GLU A 261 -14.76 -5.73 -4.31
N ILE A 262 -14.96 -4.42 -4.11
CA ILE A 262 -14.48 -3.70 -2.94
C ILE A 262 -15.08 -4.27 -1.65
N LEU A 263 -16.39 -4.47 -1.61
CA LEU A 263 -17.06 -5.02 -0.43
C LEU A 263 -16.56 -6.43 -0.08
N ASN A 264 -16.42 -7.28 -1.09
CA ASN A 264 -15.93 -8.65 -0.89
C ASN A 264 -14.47 -8.67 -0.38
N THR A 265 -13.64 -7.79 -0.90
CA THR A 265 -12.27 -7.63 -0.41
C THR A 265 -12.26 -7.13 1.03
N MET A 266 -13.11 -6.17 1.37
CA MET A 266 -13.15 -5.60 2.71
C MET A 266 -13.66 -6.57 3.77
N LYS A 267 -14.52 -7.53 3.42
CA LYS A 267 -14.94 -8.61 4.33
C LYS A 267 -13.78 -9.42 4.91
N LYS A 268 -12.66 -9.51 4.18
CA LYS A 268 -11.47 -10.22 4.67
C LYS A 268 -10.77 -9.48 5.81
N TYR A 269 -11.13 -8.23 6.06
CA TYR A 269 -10.48 -7.34 7.02
C TYR A 269 -11.41 -6.89 8.14
N GLU A 270 -12.67 -7.30 8.13
CA GLU A 270 -13.65 -7.14 9.21
C GLU A 270 -13.58 -8.34 10.19
#